data_7cf6bc4e5f24405e519d76d1ba3cd86a
#
_entry.id   7cf6bc4e5f24405e519d76d1ba3cd86a
#
_cell.length_a   1.000
_cell.length_b   1.000
_cell.length_c   1.000
_cell.angle_alpha   90.00
_cell.angle_beta   90.00
_cell.angle_gamma   90.00
#
_symmetry.space_group_name_H-M   'P 1'
#
loop_
_entity.id
_entity.type
_entity.pdbx_description
1 polymer ?
#
loop_
_entity_poly.entity_id
_entity_poly.type
_entity_poly.pdbx_seq_one_letter_code
_entity_poly.pdbx_strand_id
1 'polypeptide(L)'
;MILSILLPAFSWAQPKEDLSERVLELCQYIPDHGLKPEAKDVMTPDFFQALSEAFDAPVVDYGEIGDNEWLWYFVTGNDAATPEFTVKSLSIVDQTHAVATIAVQNRSDITRELFGEIAEYPIEMVRVGGQWLLDDFDGKKAECRDYIKMMRGKYKSGELLKYMESEDYFHEYIPDFKRRVEEFYRKYGTE
;
A
#
# COMPACT_ATOMS: atom_id res chain seq x y z
N MET A 1 -52.20 0.67 25.73
CA MET A 1 -51.23 1.74 25.96
C MET A 1 -49.89 1.21 25.48
N ILE A 2 -49.48 1.57 24.23
CA ILE A 2 -48.24 1.10 23.60
C ILE A 2 -47.18 2.17 23.87
N LEU A 3 -46.20 1.80 24.65
CA LEU A 3 -45.07 2.68 24.97
C LEU A 3 -44.07 2.60 23.80
N SER A 4 -44.10 3.59 22.91
CA SER A 4 -43.09 3.75 21.87
C SER A 4 -41.79 4.27 22.50
N ILE A 5 -40.82 3.40 22.64
CA ILE A 5 -39.45 3.79 23.03
C ILE A 5 -38.78 4.39 21.78
N LEU A 6 -38.71 5.72 21.74
CA LEU A 6 -37.86 6.46 20.82
C LEU A 6 -36.40 6.23 21.25
N LEU A 7 -35.69 5.34 20.56
CA LEU A 7 -34.24 5.25 20.65
C LEU A 7 -33.66 6.54 20.04
N PRO A 8 -32.76 7.24 20.73
CA PRO A 8 -32.09 8.38 20.13
C PRO A 8 -31.26 7.91 18.93
N ALA A 9 -31.48 8.55 17.78
CA ALA A 9 -30.62 8.40 16.64
C ALA A 9 -29.24 8.96 17.03
N PHE A 10 -28.33 8.08 17.42
CA PHE A 10 -26.93 8.45 17.60
C PHE A 10 -26.38 8.92 16.24
N SER A 11 -26.09 10.20 16.16
CA SER A 11 -25.39 10.81 15.03
C SER A 11 -23.99 10.20 14.96
N TRP A 12 -23.77 9.32 14.00
CA TRP A 12 -22.48 8.65 13.73
C TRP A 12 -21.51 9.53 12.93
N ALA A 13 -21.74 10.83 12.88
CA ALA A 13 -20.77 11.73 12.27
C ALA A 13 -19.58 11.88 13.21
N GLN A 14 -18.53 11.10 12.99
CA GLN A 14 -17.22 11.45 13.54
C GLN A 14 -16.86 12.87 13.06
N PRO A 15 -16.34 13.74 13.93
CA PRO A 15 -15.86 15.05 13.50
C PRO A 15 -14.82 14.87 12.36
N LYS A 16 -14.86 15.77 11.36
CA LYS A 16 -13.91 15.73 10.23
C LYS A 16 -12.46 15.83 10.70
N GLU A 17 -12.22 16.50 11.82
CA GLU A 17 -10.90 16.62 12.42
C GLU A 17 -10.34 15.28 12.86
N ASP A 18 -11.12 14.45 13.56
CA ASP A 18 -10.71 13.10 13.97
C ASP A 18 -10.36 12.22 12.76
N LEU A 19 -11.08 12.38 11.65
CA LEU A 19 -10.84 11.61 10.45
C LEU A 19 -9.57 12.09 9.70
N SER A 20 -9.29 13.40 9.72
CA SER A 20 -8.04 13.92 9.14
C SER A 20 -6.80 13.42 9.90
N GLU A 21 -6.86 13.41 11.24
CA GLU A 21 -5.80 12.83 12.06
C GLU A 21 -5.64 11.33 11.76
N ARG A 22 -6.75 10.61 11.68
CA ARG A 22 -6.72 9.19 11.33
C ARG A 22 -6.12 8.92 9.95
N VAL A 23 -6.41 9.75 8.94
CA VAL A 23 -5.78 9.67 7.61
C VAL A 23 -4.25 9.76 7.73
N LEU A 24 -3.75 10.74 8.47
CA LEU A 24 -2.31 10.92 8.66
C LEU A 24 -1.67 9.73 9.39
N GLU A 25 -2.31 9.22 10.45
CA GLU A 25 -1.85 8.01 11.14
C GLU A 25 -1.73 6.81 10.20
N LEU A 26 -2.75 6.58 9.35
CA LEU A 26 -2.76 5.47 8.41
C LEU A 26 -1.65 5.61 7.36
N CYS A 27 -1.45 6.82 6.82
CA CYS A 27 -0.40 7.08 5.84
C CYS A 27 1.00 6.97 6.45
N GLN A 28 1.18 7.45 7.68
CA GLN A 28 2.47 7.43 8.37
C GLN A 28 2.87 6.05 8.86
N TYR A 29 1.89 5.16 9.09
CA TYR A 29 2.15 3.84 9.67
C TYR A 29 3.16 3.04 8.85
N ILE A 30 3.03 3.02 7.52
CA ILE A 30 3.89 2.19 6.66
C ILE A 30 5.33 2.69 6.63
N PRO A 31 5.61 4.00 6.42
CA PRO A 31 6.97 4.53 6.55
C PRO A 31 7.63 4.22 7.90
N ASP A 32 6.86 4.28 8.99
CA ASP A 32 7.38 4.10 10.35
C ASP A 32 7.60 2.63 10.72
N HIS A 33 6.77 1.73 10.24
CA HIS A 33 6.73 0.33 10.71
C HIS A 33 7.01 -0.71 9.62
N GLY A 34 6.90 -0.32 8.35
CA GLY A 34 6.98 -1.22 7.19
C GLY A 34 5.74 -2.11 7.05
N LEU A 35 5.73 -2.93 6.02
CA LEU A 35 4.64 -3.86 5.70
C LEU A 35 4.76 -5.14 6.55
N LYS A 36 4.38 -5.04 7.82
CA LYS A 36 4.37 -6.16 8.78
C LYS A 36 2.95 -6.70 8.95
N PRO A 37 2.78 -7.89 9.55
CA PRO A 37 1.45 -8.46 9.81
C PRO A 37 0.50 -7.54 10.57
N GLU A 38 1.01 -6.63 11.39
CA GLU A 38 0.25 -5.64 12.15
C GLU A 38 -0.35 -4.55 11.26
N ALA A 39 0.15 -4.36 10.04
CA ALA A 39 -0.41 -3.41 9.07
C ALA A 39 -1.87 -3.73 8.70
N LYS A 40 -2.33 -4.98 8.89
CA LYS A 40 -3.75 -5.36 8.79
C LYS A 40 -4.67 -4.59 9.74
N ASP A 41 -4.14 -3.96 10.78
CA ASP A 41 -4.91 -3.18 11.75
C ASP A 41 -5.10 -1.71 11.28
N VAL A 42 -4.35 -1.31 10.24
CA VAL A 42 -4.41 0.02 9.61
C VAL A 42 -4.86 0.00 8.16
N MET A 43 -4.84 -1.18 7.51
CA MET A 43 -5.27 -1.38 6.13
C MET A 43 -6.42 -2.38 6.05
N THR A 44 -7.22 -2.27 4.98
CA THR A 44 -8.17 -3.36 4.67
C THR A 44 -7.41 -4.65 4.35
N PRO A 45 -7.96 -5.82 4.68
CA PRO A 45 -7.33 -7.11 4.35
C PRO A 45 -7.00 -7.24 2.87
N ASP A 46 -7.84 -6.69 2.02
CA ASP A 46 -7.71 -6.73 0.57
C ASP A 46 -6.53 -5.90 0.06
N PHE A 47 -6.36 -4.69 0.58
CA PHE A 47 -5.22 -3.84 0.24
C PHE A 47 -3.92 -4.39 0.81
N PHE A 48 -3.93 -4.83 2.07
CA PHE A 48 -2.79 -5.47 2.70
C PHE A 48 -2.33 -6.72 1.92
N GLN A 49 -3.28 -7.55 1.45
CA GLN A 49 -2.96 -8.72 0.64
C GLN A 49 -2.31 -8.32 -0.68
N ALA A 50 -2.90 -7.37 -1.42
CA ALA A 50 -2.36 -6.91 -2.70
C ALA A 50 -0.92 -6.39 -2.57
N LEU A 51 -0.65 -5.55 -1.56
CA LEU A 51 0.70 -5.04 -1.27
C LEU A 51 1.67 -6.16 -0.89
N SER A 52 1.26 -7.05 0.02
CA SER A 52 2.11 -8.15 0.49
C SER A 52 2.49 -9.12 -0.63
N GLU A 53 1.54 -9.44 -1.51
CA GLU A 53 1.79 -10.29 -2.66
C GLU A 53 2.76 -9.63 -3.64
N ALA A 54 2.58 -8.33 -3.93
CA ALA A 54 3.48 -7.59 -4.80
C ALA A 54 4.89 -7.46 -4.21
N PHE A 55 4.99 -7.26 -2.90
CA PHE A 55 6.27 -7.18 -2.20
C PHE A 55 7.01 -8.52 -2.15
N ASP A 56 6.29 -9.63 -2.02
CA ASP A 56 6.86 -10.98 -2.04
C ASP A 56 7.27 -11.42 -3.47
N ALA A 57 6.78 -10.74 -4.51
CA ALA A 57 7.07 -11.11 -5.89
C ALA A 57 8.57 -11.02 -6.18
N PRO A 58 9.13 -12.03 -6.87
CA PRO A 58 10.51 -11.96 -7.31
C PRO A 58 10.66 -10.86 -8.34
N VAL A 59 11.62 -10.00 -8.12
CA VAL A 59 11.99 -8.90 -9.00
C VAL A 59 12.68 -9.47 -10.23
N VAL A 60 12.13 -9.28 -11.42
CA VAL A 60 12.65 -9.85 -12.67
C VAL A 60 13.33 -8.81 -13.54
N ASP A 61 12.89 -7.56 -13.52
CA ASP A 61 13.49 -6.50 -14.32
C ASP A 61 13.38 -5.15 -13.59
N TYR A 62 14.53 -4.50 -13.38
CA TYR A 62 14.58 -3.17 -12.77
C TYR A 62 13.81 -2.11 -13.60
N GLY A 63 13.73 -2.27 -14.92
CA GLY A 63 12.99 -1.36 -15.79
C GLY A 63 11.47 -1.49 -15.68
N GLU A 64 10.97 -2.72 -15.47
CA GLU A 64 9.53 -2.99 -15.24
C GLU A 64 9.12 -2.77 -13.78
N ILE A 65 10.09 -2.71 -12.88
CA ILE A 65 9.92 -2.51 -11.44
C ILE A 65 10.17 -1.05 -11.06
N GLY A 66 10.69 -0.24 -11.97
CA GLY A 66 10.86 1.20 -11.72
C GLY A 66 9.59 1.83 -11.17
N ASP A 67 8.44 1.29 -11.54
CA ASP A 67 7.16 1.65 -10.95
C ASP A 67 6.92 1.10 -9.53
N ASN A 68 7.78 0.21 -9.01
CA ASN A 68 7.77 -0.21 -7.60
C ASN A 68 8.65 0.67 -6.70
N GLU A 69 9.32 1.69 -7.21
CA GLU A 69 9.99 2.69 -6.37
C GLU A 69 9.02 3.31 -5.38
N TRP A 70 7.75 3.49 -5.76
CA TRP A 70 6.73 3.99 -4.86
C TRP A 70 6.42 3.02 -3.71
N LEU A 71 6.45 1.69 -3.94
CA LEU A 71 6.32 0.71 -2.86
C LEU A 71 7.46 0.89 -1.85
N TRP A 72 8.67 1.18 -2.33
CA TRP A 72 9.81 1.55 -1.52
C TRP A 72 9.60 2.86 -0.77
N TYR A 73 9.15 3.91 -1.44
CA TYR A 73 8.83 5.18 -0.80
C TYR A 73 7.74 5.05 0.26
N PHE A 74 6.73 4.22 -0.03
CA PHE A 74 5.60 4.01 0.86
C PHE A 74 5.91 3.04 2.01
N VAL A 75 6.80 2.07 1.78
CA VAL A 75 7.11 0.98 2.75
C VAL A 75 8.38 1.25 3.54
N THR A 76 9.39 1.90 2.98
CA THR A 76 10.72 2.02 3.60
C THR A 76 11.23 3.45 3.74
N GLY A 77 10.59 4.44 3.11
CA GLY A 77 11.20 5.76 2.92
C GLY A 77 12.45 5.68 2.04
N ASN A 78 13.00 6.81 1.68
CA ASN A 78 14.31 6.87 1.06
C ASN A 78 15.36 6.96 2.19
N ASP A 79 16.49 6.26 2.09
CA ASP A 79 17.56 6.13 3.09
C ASP A 79 18.03 7.44 3.76
N ALA A 80 17.65 8.61 3.24
CA ALA A 80 18.02 9.92 3.76
C ALA A 80 16.82 10.87 3.93
N ALA A 81 15.59 10.38 3.78
CA ALA A 81 14.39 11.21 3.82
C ALA A 81 13.18 10.46 4.41
N THR A 82 12.42 11.16 5.22
CA THR A 82 11.15 10.70 5.75
C THR A 82 10.02 11.45 5.04
N PRO A 83 8.99 10.77 4.49
CA PRO A 83 7.83 11.43 3.91
C PRO A 83 7.02 12.14 4.99
N GLU A 84 6.64 13.38 4.72
CA GLU A 84 5.65 14.12 5.50
C GLU A 84 4.34 14.21 4.75
N PHE A 85 3.26 13.89 5.44
CA PHE A 85 1.92 13.88 4.89
C PHE A 85 1.10 15.07 5.39
N THR A 86 0.32 15.65 4.47
CA THR A 86 -0.65 16.71 4.79
C THR A 86 -1.96 16.42 4.09
N VAL A 87 -3.07 16.45 4.82
CA VAL A 87 -4.41 16.29 4.24
C VAL A 87 -4.81 17.59 3.53
N LYS A 88 -4.97 17.52 2.21
CA LYS A 88 -5.43 18.63 1.37
C LYS A 88 -6.95 18.71 1.28
N SER A 89 -7.57 17.56 1.15
CA SER A 89 -9.03 17.45 1.10
C SER A 89 -9.48 16.15 1.73
N LEU A 90 -10.71 16.15 2.26
CA LEU A 90 -11.34 15.00 2.86
C LEU A 90 -12.85 15.06 2.60
N SER A 91 -13.41 13.98 2.05
CA SER A 91 -14.82 13.81 1.78
C SER A 91 -15.32 12.48 2.30
N ILE A 92 -16.33 12.50 3.13
CA ILE A 92 -17.06 11.31 3.54
C ILE A 92 -18.12 11.04 2.46
N VAL A 93 -17.94 9.96 1.71
CA VAL A 93 -18.83 9.56 0.62
C VAL A 93 -20.12 8.97 1.18
N ASP A 94 -19.98 8.07 2.16
CA ASP A 94 -21.10 7.46 2.89
C ASP A 94 -20.65 7.01 4.30
N GLN A 95 -21.46 6.17 4.96
CA GLN A 95 -21.17 5.70 6.32
C GLN A 95 -19.94 4.78 6.42
N THR A 96 -19.50 4.24 5.29
CA THR A 96 -18.44 3.21 5.20
C THR A 96 -17.28 3.62 4.31
N HIS A 97 -17.41 4.68 3.52
CA HIS A 97 -16.40 5.11 2.57
C HIS A 97 -16.05 6.59 2.72
N ALA A 98 -14.78 6.89 2.67
CA ALA A 98 -14.24 8.23 2.61
C ALA A 98 -13.08 8.28 1.61
N VAL A 99 -12.89 9.43 0.98
CA VAL A 99 -11.78 9.72 0.09
C VAL A 99 -11.06 10.97 0.57
N ALA A 100 -9.74 10.98 0.47
CA ALA A 100 -8.94 12.15 0.77
C ALA A 100 -7.87 12.36 -0.30
N THR A 101 -7.38 13.59 -0.41
CA THR A 101 -6.15 13.90 -1.13
C THR A 101 -5.11 14.25 -0.10
N ILE A 102 -3.98 13.57 -0.14
CA ILE A 102 -2.83 13.89 0.70
C ILE A 102 -1.73 14.50 -0.14
N ALA A 103 -1.04 15.49 0.40
CA ALA A 103 0.22 15.97 -0.14
C ALA A 103 1.36 15.29 0.60
N VAL A 104 2.36 14.89 -0.13
CA VAL A 104 3.58 14.27 0.37
C VAL A 104 4.77 15.11 -0.02
N GLN A 105 5.61 15.42 0.94
CA GLN A 105 6.90 16.08 0.72
C GLN A 105 7.96 15.42 1.59
N ASN A 106 9.16 15.25 1.06
CA ASN A 106 10.23 14.62 1.80
C ASN A 106 10.86 15.60 2.81
N ARG A 107 11.15 15.10 4.00
CA ARG A 107 11.97 15.77 5.01
C ARG A 107 13.33 15.09 5.10
N SER A 108 14.39 15.87 4.99
CA SER A 108 15.75 15.37 5.18
C SER A 108 15.96 14.90 6.62
N ASP A 109 16.46 13.70 6.80
CA ASP A 109 16.79 13.14 8.11
C ASP A 109 18.03 13.82 8.72
N ILE A 110 18.85 14.45 7.87
CA ILE A 110 20.08 15.15 8.27
C ILE A 110 19.77 16.60 8.65
N THR A 111 19.19 17.38 7.71
CA THR A 111 18.95 18.83 7.92
C THR A 111 17.62 19.12 8.59
N ARG A 112 16.69 18.16 8.60
CA ARG A 112 15.30 18.30 9.05
C ARG A 112 14.45 19.27 8.22
N GLU A 113 14.97 19.72 7.07
CA GLU A 113 14.26 20.60 6.15
C GLU A 113 13.43 19.81 5.16
N LEU A 114 12.28 20.38 4.75
CA LEU A 114 11.49 19.87 3.64
C LEU A 114 12.21 20.15 2.34
N PHE A 115 12.21 19.19 1.42
CA PHE A 115 12.84 19.33 0.12
C PHE A 115 12.07 18.53 -0.95
N GLY A 116 12.40 18.82 -2.21
CA GLY A 116 11.74 18.22 -3.36
C GLY A 116 10.38 18.85 -3.67
N GLU A 117 9.75 18.35 -4.71
CA GLU A 117 8.41 18.74 -5.12
C GLU A 117 7.36 18.14 -4.20
N ILE A 118 6.25 18.85 -4.04
CA ILE A 118 5.07 18.32 -3.34
C ILE A 118 4.30 17.47 -4.34
N ALA A 119 4.14 16.19 -4.04
CA ALA A 119 3.28 15.29 -4.79
C ALA A 119 1.92 15.14 -4.08
N GLU A 120 0.84 15.05 -4.85
CA GLU A 120 -0.50 14.86 -4.30
C GLU A 120 -1.07 13.52 -4.76
N TYR A 121 -1.60 12.75 -3.79
CA TYR A 121 -2.12 11.41 -4.01
C TYR A 121 -3.54 11.27 -3.49
N PRO A 122 -4.47 10.70 -4.27
CA PRO A 122 -5.76 10.27 -3.76
C PRO A 122 -5.59 9.03 -2.88
N ILE A 123 -6.36 8.98 -1.80
CA ILE A 123 -6.46 7.78 -0.95
C ILE A 123 -7.93 7.43 -0.74
N GLU A 124 -8.18 6.15 -0.58
CA GLU A 124 -9.48 5.60 -0.24
C GLU A 124 -9.43 4.96 1.14
N MET A 125 -10.49 5.18 1.91
CA MET A 125 -10.65 4.61 3.23
C MET A 125 -11.99 3.91 3.34
N VAL A 126 -11.98 2.76 4.02
CA VAL A 126 -13.18 1.97 4.29
C VAL A 126 -13.33 1.78 5.79
N ARG A 127 -14.56 1.89 6.28
CA ARG A 127 -14.89 1.67 7.68
C ARG A 127 -15.29 0.23 7.94
N VAL A 128 -14.44 -0.49 8.67
CA VAL A 128 -14.64 -1.90 9.02
C VAL A 128 -14.69 -2.03 10.55
N GLY A 129 -15.75 -2.64 11.08
CA GLY A 129 -15.89 -2.81 12.53
C GLY A 129 -15.90 -1.51 13.33
N GLY A 130 -16.28 -0.39 12.70
CA GLY A 130 -16.32 0.93 13.33
C GLY A 130 -15.01 1.74 13.18
N GLN A 131 -13.95 1.13 12.68
CA GLN A 131 -12.66 1.77 12.46
C GLN A 131 -12.43 2.10 10.99
N TRP A 132 -11.83 3.25 10.70
CA TRP A 132 -11.38 3.61 9.37
C TRP A 132 -10.04 2.96 9.07
N LEU A 133 -9.97 2.24 7.95
CA LEU A 133 -8.78 1.56 7.44
C LEU A 133 -8.45 2.12 6.05
N LEU A 134 -7.17 2.16 5.71
CA LEU A 134 -6.69 2.49 4.37
C LEU A 134 -7.07 1.35 3.42
N ASP A 135 -7.80 1.66 2.35
CA ASP A 135 -8.24 0.69 1.36
C ASP A 135 -7.49 0.77 0.04
N ASP A 136 -7.07 1.97 -0.33
CA ASP A 136 -6.20 2.20 -1.49
C ASP A 136 -5.41 3.50 -1.34
N PHE A 137 -4.26 3.52 -1.99
CA PHE A 137 -3.39 4.67 -2.11
C PHE A 137 -3.04 4.85 -3.57
N ASP A 138 -3.57 5.90 -4.20
CA ASP A 138 -3.29 6.26 -5.60
C ASP A 138 -3.47 5.11 -6.62
N GLY A 139 -4.48 4.24 -6.40
CA GLY A 139 -4.75 3.11 -7.30
C GLY A 139 -3.80 1.92 -7.14
N LYS A 140 -2.94 1.92 -6.12
CA LYS A 140 -1.89 0.90 -5.94
C LYS A 140 -2.41 -0.49 -5.70
N LYS A 141 -3.60 -0.63 -5.15
CA LYS A 141 -4.26 -1.93 -5.00
C LYS A 141 -4.47 -2.61 -6.37
N ALA A 142 -4.95 -1.85 -7.35
CA ALA A 142 -5.13 -2.35 -8.71
C ALA A 142 -3.79 -2.64 -9.39
N GLU A 143 -2.83 -1.73 -9.29
CA GLU A 143 -1.49 -1.91 -9.86
C GLU A 143 -0.80 -3.16 -9.31
N CYS A 144 -0.82 -3.37 -7.99
CA CYS A 144 -0.26 -4.57 -7.37
C CYS A 144 -0.90 -5.84 -7.91
N ARG A 145 -2.22 -5.88 -8.07
CA ARG A 145 -2.93 -7.03 -8.62
C ARG A 145 -2.56 -7.31 -10.07
N ASP A 146 -2.47 -6.25 -10.89
CA ASP A 146 -2.08 -6.38 -12.29
C ASP A 146 -0.63 -6.85 -12.41
N TYR A 147 0.26 -6.34 -11.57
CA TYR A 147 1.65 -6.80 -11.49
C TYR A 147 1.73 -8.30 -11.15
N ILE A 148 1.02 -8.77 -10.12
CA ILE A 148 0.98 -10.18 -9.76
C ILE A 148 0.41 -11.04 -10.88
N LYS A 149 -0.64 -10.58 -11.55
CA LYS A 149 -1.22 -11.26 -12.71
C LYS A 149 -0.22 -11.37 -13.86
N MET A 150 0.53 -10.32 -14.14
CA MET A 150 1.61 -10.32 -15.13
C MET A 150 2.69 -11.35 -14.75
N MET A 151 3.18 -11.33 -13.50
CA MET A 151 4.19 -12.25 -13.01
C MET A 151 3.74 -13.73 -13.10
N ARG A 152 2.51 -14.00 -12.76
CA ARG A 152 1.90 -15.34 -12.94
C ARG A 152 1.87 -15.76 -14.42
N GLY A 153 1.56 -14.83 -15.32
CA GLY A 153 1.60 -15.05 -16.77
C GLY A 153 3.00 -15.41 -17.28
N LYS A 154 4.00 -14.62 -16.90
CA LYS A 154 5.42 -14.84 -17.25
C LYS A 154 5.94 -16.18 -16.71
N TYR A 155 5.53 -16.59 -15.52
CA TYR A 155 5.87 -17.90 -14.98
C TYR A 155 5.24 -19.04 -15.79
N LYS A 156 3.91 -18.96 -16.04
CA LYS A 156 3.16 -19.99 -16.79
C LYS A 156 3.66 -20.16 -18.22
N SER A 157 4.12 -19.08 -18.85
CA SER A 157 4.73 -19.13 -20.21
C SER A 157 6.16 -19.69 -20.22
N GLY A 158 6.78 -19.87 -19.07
CA GLY A 158 8.19 -20.24 -18.93
C GLY A 158 9.18 -19.08 -19.23
N GLU A 159 8.67 -17.87 -19.41
CA GLU A 159 9.48 -16.68 -19.70
C GLU A 159 10.43 -16.36 -18.54
N LEU A 160 9.93 -16.42 -17.29
CA LEU A 160 10.74 -16.24 -16.10
C LEU A 160 11.88 -17.26 -15.99
N LEU A 161 11.62 -18.53 -16.33
CA LEU A 161 12.64 -19.58 -16.28
C LEU A 161 13.72 -19.34 -17.33
N LYS A 162 13.32 -18.93 -18.56
CA LYS A 162 14.28 -18.57 -19.62
C LYS A 162 15.14 -17.36 -19.25
N TYR A 163 14.54 -16.36 -18.63
CA TYR A 163 15.25 -15.18 -18.15
C TYR A 163 16.29 -15.54 -17.09
N MET A 164 15.93 -16.42 -16.15
CA MET A 164 16.83 -16.92 -15.11
C MET A 164 18.02 -17.72 -15.66
N GLU A 165 17.84 -18.40 -16.80
CA GLU A 165 18.90 -19.15 -17.46
C GLU A 165 19.83 -18.28 -18.31
N SER A 166 19.39 -17.08 -18.70
CA SER A 166 20.10 -16.20 -19.65
C SER A 166 20.99 -15.13 -19.01
N GLU A 167 20.83 -14.85 -17.72
CA GLU A 167 21.50 -13.72 -17.08
C GLU A 167 22.25 -14.11 -15.80
N ASP A 168 23.57 -14.42 -15.94
CA ASP A 168 24.46 -14.67 -14.80
C ASP A 168 24.52 -13.50 -13.82
N TYR A 169 24.27 -12.27 -14.26
CA TYR A 169 24.32 -11.05 -13.47
C TYR A 169 23.29 -11.00 -12.33
N PHE A 170 22.08 -11.49 -12.57
CA PHE A 170 21.03 -11.52 -11.54
C PHE A 170 21.23 -12.60 -10.49
N HIS A 171 21.92 -13.69 -10.83
CA HIS A 171 22.25 -14.75 -9.88
C HIS A 171 23.21 -14.27 -8.78
N GLU A 172 24.09 -13.30 -9.07
CA GLU A 172 24.99 -12.72 -8.07
C GLU A 172 24.28 -11.73 -7.12
N TYR A 173 23.29 -10.97 -7.64
CA TYR A 173 22.59 -9.94 -6.85
C TYR A 173 21.42 -10.48 -6.04
N ILE A 174 20.76 -11.54 -6.47
CA ILE A 174 19.64 -12.16 -5.76
C ILE A 174 19.96 -13.64 -5.53
N PRO A 175 20.77 -13.93 -4.49
CA PRO A 175 21.02 -15.32 -4.10
C PRO A 175 19.68 -16.04 -3.93
N ASP A 176 19.60 -17.26 -4.45
CA ASP A 176 18.39 -18.07 -4.41
C ASP A 176 17.18 -17.55 -5.23
N PHE A 177 17.41 -16.72 -6.25
CA PHE A 177 16.33 -16.19 -7.09
C PHE A 177 15.38 -17.28 -7.59
N LYS A 178 15.91 -18.38 -8.09
CA LYS A 178 15.09 -19.54 -8.53
C LYS A 178 14.19 -20.06 -7.41
N ARG A 179 14.74 -20.22 -6.22
CA ARG A 179 13.97 -20.65 -5.04
C ARG A 179 12.87 -19.65 -4.69
N ARG A 180 13.16 -18.34 -4.75
CA ARG A 180 12.16 -17.28 -4.48
C ARG A 180 11.05 -17.30 -5.52
N VAL A 181 11.36 -17.50 -6.80
CA VAL A 181 10.36 -17.64 -7.87
C VAL A 181 9.45 -18.86 -7.61
N GLU A 182 10.05 -20.01 -7.28
CA GLU A 182 9.31 -21.24 -7.00
C GLU A 182 8.43 -21.09 -5.75
N GLU A 183 8.92 -20.43 -4.70
CA GLU A 183 8.17 -20.14 -3.47
C GLU A 183 7.02 -19.18 -3.71
N PHE A 184 7.25 -18.10 -4.45
CA PHE A 184 6.23 -17.16 -4.85
C PHE A 184 5.12 -17.84 -5.63
N TYR A 185 5.48 -18.62 -6.65
CA TYR A 185 4.51 -19.32 -7.46
C TYR A 185 3.73 -20.37 -6.68
N ARG A 186 4.37 -21.09 -5.77
CA ARG A 186 3.70 -22.04 -4.88
C ARG A 186 2.69 -21.34 -3.96
N LYS A 187 3.02 -20.14 -3.49
CA LYS A 187 2.18 -19.36 -2.58
C LYS A 187 1.00 -18.68 -3.30
N TYR A 188 1.25 -18.11 -4.47
CA TYR A 188 0.32 -17.21 -5.16
C TYR A 188 -0.10 -17.68 -6.57
N GLY A 189 0.45 -18.75 -7.08
CA GLY A 189 0.29 -19.20 -8.46
C GLY A 189 -0.93 -20.08 -8.74
N THR A 190 -1.75 -20.35 -7.76
CA THR A 190 -2.84 -21.37 -7.84
C THR A 190 -4.17 -20.84 -8.36
N GLU A 191 -4.28 -19.60 -8.83
CA GLU A 191 -5.48 -19.04 -9.44
C GLU A 191 -5.36 -18.84 -10.95
#